data_41d73782e5da35ce35d08c12c65e9ab5
#
_entry.id   41d73782e5da35ce35d08c12c65e9ab5
#
_cell.length_a   1.000
_cell.length_b   1.000
_cell.length_c   1.000
_cell.angle_alpha   90.00
_cell.angle_beta   90.00
_cell.angle_gamma   90.00
#
_symmetry.space_group_name_H-M   'P 1'
#
loop_
_entity.id
_entity.type
_entity.pdbx_description
1 polymer ?
#
loop_
_entity_poly.entity_id
_entity_poly.type
_entity_poly.pdbx_seq_one_letter_code
_entity_poly.pdbx_strand_id
1 'polypeptide(L)'
;MKVIVTGASGGIGRGIAKVLAGDGCAVGALARSGDKLESLRDEISAAGGTCHTRAVDLRSQDETAAGIAALTEALGGVDALINNAGIVILKSALKLELDEWHAMVETNLNGLFYATRAVLPGMTEKGSGHIVNISSISGYFPLGGGSGYAATKYAVTGFSESLFQEVREHGIKVTTVFPGSVDSDSHRHQGDDGSWKVKPEEVGKAILDLLKTDAGNCISRLEIRPLSRPPKS
;
A
#
# COMPACT_ATOMS: atom_id res chain seq x y z
N MET A 1 -4.69 -13.00 11.33
CA MET A 1 -5.29 -12.42 10.11
C MET A 1 -4.48 -12.81 8.89
N LYS A 2 -5.11 -12.85 7.72
CA LYS A 2 -4.53 -13.16 6.41
C LYS A 2 -4.50 -11.88 5.59
N VAL A 3 -3.32 -11.33 5.33
CA VAL A 3 -3.18 -9.99 4.78
C VAL A 3 -2.34 -10.02 3.50
N ILE A 4 -2.86 -9.47 2.41
CA ILE A 4 -2.09 -9.27 1.17
C ILE A 4 -1.54 -7.84 1.16
N VAL A 5 -0.23 -7.70 0.88
CA VAL A 5 0.45 -6.40 0.76
C VAL A 5 1.04 -6.27 -0.64
N THR A 6 0.59 -5.27 -1.39
CA THR A 6 1.17 -4.94 -2.70
C THR A 6 2.37 -4.01 -2.56
N GLY A 7 3.36 -4.14 -3.44
CA GLY A 7 4.59 -3.35 -3.36
C GLY A 7 5.48 -3.71 -2.16
N ALA A 8 5.41 -4.96 -1.70
CA ALA A 8 6.08 -5.41 -0.48
C ALA A 8 7.61 -5.61 -0.62
N SER A 9 8.18 -5.43 -1.80
CA SER A 9 9.62 -5.67 -2.05
C SER A 9 10.55 -4.63 -1.41
N GLY A 10 10.05 -3.48 -0.96
CA GLY A 10 10.86 -2.42 -0.37
C GLY A 10 10.04 -1.32 0.31
N GLY A 11 10.71 -0.35 0.88
CA GLY A 11 10.12 0.84 1.48
C GLY A 11 8.97 0.55 2.45
N ILE A 12 7.88 1.31 2.31
CA ILE A 12 6.71 1.21 3.19
C ILE A 12 6.12 -0.20 3.18
N GLY A 13 5.95 -0.82 1.99
CA GLY A 13 5.34 -2.14 1.88
C GLY A 13 6.11 -3.24 2.60
N ARG A 14 7.45 -3.20 2.54
CA ARG A 14 8.30 -4.14 3.28
C ARG A 14 8.17 -3.94 4.79
N GLY A 15 8.17 -2.68 5.25
CA GLY A 15 7.97 -2.37 6.67
C GLY A 15 6.60 -2.84 7.18
N ILE A 16 5.54 -2.60 6.42
CA ILE A 16 4.19 -3.10 6.73
C ILE A 16 4.19 -4.63 6.85
N ALA A 17 4.72 -5.33 5.85
CA ALA A 17 4.73 -6.80 5.83
C ALA A 17 5.46 -7.38 7.04
N LYS A 18 6.62 -6.83 7.42
CA LYS A 18 7.39 -7.26 8.59
C LYS A 18 6.64 -7.05 9.90
N VAL A 19 6.01 -5.89 10.08
CA VAL A 19 5.23 -5.59 11.30
C VAL A 19 4.03 -6.51 11.42
N LEU A 20 3.27 -6.70 10.35
CA LEU A 20 2.10 -7.57 10.36
C LEU A 20 2.47 -9.04 10.63
N ALA A 21 3.53 -9.53 10.00
CA ALA A 21 4.02 -10.89 10.25
C ALA A 21 4.54 -11.08 11.68
N GLY A 22 5.22 -10.07 12.24
CA GLY A 22 5.69 -10.07 13.63
C GLY A 22 4.56 -10.09 14.68
N ASP A 23 3.37 -9.62 14.31
CA ASP A 23 2.14 -9.70 15.15
C ASP A 23 1.32 -10.99 14.87
N GLY A 24 1.86 -11.92 14.11
CA GLY A 24 1.23 -13.23 13.85
C GLY A 24 0.25 -13.22 12.66
N CYS A 25 0.23 -12.19 11.81
CA CYS A 25 -0.52 -12.24 10.56
C CYS A 25 0.21 -13.15 9.56
N ALA A 26 -0.55 -13.93 8.79
CA ALA A 26 -0.04 -14.59 7.59
C ALA A 26 -0.04 -13.57 6.44
N VAL A 27 1.12 -13.29 5.87
CA VAL A 27 1.30 -12.24 4.87
C VAL A 27 1.45 -12.83 3.47
N GLY A 28 0.67 -12.33 2.52
CA GLY A 28 0.87 -12.51 1.08
C GLY A 28 1.57 -11.27 0.51
N ALA A 29 2.81 -11.39 0.12
CA ALA A 29 3.62 -10.29 -0.40
C ALA A 29 3.67 -10.30 -1.92
N LEU A 30 3.30 -9.18 -2.55
CA LEU A 30 3.18 -9.05 -3.98
C LEU A 30 3.97 -7.84 -4.50
N ALA A 31 4.86 -8.04 -5.46
CA ALA A 31 5.63 -7.00 -6.13
C ALA A 31 6.30 -7.55 -7.40
N ARG A 32 6.95 -6.68 -8.20
CA ARG A 32 7.66 -7.10 -9.42
C ARG A 32 8.98 -7.83 -9.15
N SER A 33 9.70 -7.43 -8.09
CA SER A 33 11.06 -7.92 -7.82
C SER A 33 11.02 -9.21 -7.01
N GLY A 34 11.09 -10.36 -7.68
CA GLY A 34 11.07 -11.70 -7.06
C GLY A 34 12.16 -11.86 -5.99
N ASP A 35 13.41 -11.55 -6.31
CA ASP A 35 14.55 -11.70 -5.38
C ASP A 35 14.35 -10.93 -4.07
N LYS A 36 13.81 -9.70 -4.16
CA LYS A 36 13.51 -8.89 -2.97
C LYS A 36 12.34 -9.44 -2.15
N LEU A 37 11.36 -10.06 -2.81
CA LEU A 37 10.27 -10.75 -2.13
C LEU A 37 10.77 -12.01 -1.42
N GLU A 38 11.65 -12.77 -2.04
CA GLU A 38 12.29 -13.94 -1.43
C GLU A 38 13.08 -13.54 -0.18
N SER A 39 13.90 -12.48 -0.28
CA SER A 39 14.60 -11.92 0.87
C SER A 39 13.64 -11.51 2.01
N LEU A 40 12.50 -10.90 1.68
CA LEU A 40 11.48 -10.55 2.67
C LEU A 40 10.89 -11.79 3.34
N ARG A 41 10.54 -12.80 2.54
CA ARG A 41 10.01 -14.08 3.05
C ARG A 41 10.99 -14.72 4.02
N ASP A 42 12.27 -14.78 3.66
CA ASP A 42 13.30 -15.42 4.46
C ASP A 42 13.52 -14.66 5.78
N GLU A 43 13.53 -13.33 5.77
CA GLU A 43 13.58 -12.52 7.00
C GLU A 43 12.37 -12.76 7.92
N ILE A 44 11.16 -12.78 7.35
CA ILE A 44 9.93 -13.02 8.12
C ILE A 44 9.95 -14.44 8.69
N SER A 45 10.35 -15.43 7.89
CA SER A 45 10.43 -16.84 8.32
C SER A 45 11.47 -17.04 9.43
N ALA A 46 12.63 -16.41 9.32
CA ALA A 46 13.67 -16.44 10.34
C ALA A 46 13.19 -15.82 11.68
N ALA A 47 12.26 -14.87 11.63
CA ALA A 47 11.61 -14.28 12.80
C ALA A 47 10.39 -15.11 13.29
N GLY A 48 10.10 -16.28 12.71
CA GLY A 48 8.98 -17.14 13.09
C GLY A 48 7.63 -16.76 12.48
N GLY A 49 7.59 -15.79 11.55
CA GLY A 49 6.38 -15.37 10.87
C GLY A 49 6.07 -16.20 9.61
N THR A 50 4.90 -15.97 9.03
CA THR A 50 4.45 -16.62 7.78
C THR A 50 4.36 -15.61 6.65
N CYS A 51 5.05 -15.90 5.53
CA CYS A 51 5.02 -15.06 4.33
C CYS A 51 4.99 -15.92 3.06
N HIS A 52 4.01 -15.68 2.21
CA HIS A 52 3.94 -16.20 0.85
C HIS A 52 4.21 -15.07 -0.15
N THR A 53 4.90 -15.36 -1.23
CA THR A 53 5.33 -14.34 -2.20
C THR A 53 4.83 -14.64 -3.61
N ARG A 54 4.54 -13.60 -4.39
CA ARG A 54 4.29 -13.68 -5.83
C ARG A 54 4.90 -12.49 -6.55
N ALA A 55 5.71 -12.76 -7.55
CA ALA A 55 6.21 -11.75 -8.47
C ALA A 55 5.12 -11.42 -9.50
N VAL A 56 4.66 -10.17 -9.53
CA VAL A 56 3.56 -9.70 -10.38
C VAL A 56 3.80 -8.25 -10.80
N ASP A 57 3.55 -7.92 -12.06
CA ASP A 57 3.40 -6.55 -12.50
C ASP A 57 1.93 -6.11 -12.35
N LEU A 58 1.67 -5.24 -11.39
CA LEU A 58 0.31 -4.74 -11.12
C LEU A 58 -0.32 -3.96 -12.27
N ARG A 59 0.47 -3.53 -13.26
CA ARG A 59 -0.05 -2.88 -14.47
C ARG A 59 -0.82 -3.87 -15.37
N SER A 60 -0.56 -5.17 -15.22
CA SER A 60 -1.29 -6.24 -15.88
C SER A 60 -2.47 -6.68 -15.00
N GLN A 61 -3.70 -6.51 -15.51
CA GLN A 61 -4.91 -6.98 -14.82
C GLN A 61 -4.87 -8.50 -14.61
N ASP A 62 -4.48 -9.26 -15.62
CA ASP A 62 -4.51 -10.73 -15.58
C ASP A 62 -3.45 -11.28 -14.61
N GLU A 63 -2.23 -10.73 -14.64
CA GLU A 63 -1.19 -11.11 -13.68
C GLU A 63 -1.60 -10.76 -12.25
N THR A 64 -2.21 -9.58 -12.05
CA THR A 64 -2.70 -9.16 -10.73
C THR A 64 -3.77 -10.10 -10.23
N ALA A 65 -4.76 -10.42 -11.04
CA ALA A 65 -5.82 -11.36 -10.67
C ALA A 65 -5.27 -12.75 -10.32
N ALA A 66 -4.40 -13.30 -11.17
CA ALA A 66 -3.77 -14.59 -10.94
C ALA A 66 -2.88 -14.59 -9.67
N GLY A 67 -2.10 -13.54 -9.45
CA GLY A 67 -1.24 -13.41 -8.28
C GLY A 67 -2.04 -13.31 -6.96
N ILE A 68 -3.11 -12.52 -6.96
CA ILE A 68 -4.03 -12.41 -5.80
C ILE A 68 -4.72 -13.75 -5.53
N ALA A 69 -5.21 -14.44 -6.57
CA ALA A 69 -5.84 -15.76 -6.41
C ALA A 69 -4.88 -16.78 -5.79
N ALA A 70 -3.64 -16.87 -6.31
CA ALA A 70 -2.63 -17.77 -5.78
C ALA A 70 -2.24 -17.47 -4.33
N LEU A 71 -2.15 -16.18 -3.94
CA LEU A 71 -1.90 -15.80 -2.55
C LEU A 71 -3.12 -16.09 -1.65
N THR A 72 -4.32 -15.88 -2.17
CA THR A 72 -5.57 -16.19 -1.45
C THR A 72 -5.65 -17.68 -1.12
N GLU A 73 -5.31 -18.53 -2.09
CA GLU A 73 -5.23 -19.99 -1.90
C GLU A 73 -4.17 -20.37 -0.85
N ALA A 74 -2.94 -19.87 -1.01
CA ALA A 74 -1.83 -20.15 -0.09
C ALA A 74 -2.12 -19.72 1.36
N LEU A 75 -2.83 -18.60 1.53
CA LEU A 75 -3.26 -18.09 2.83
C LEU A 75 -4.53 -18.78 3.36
N GLY A 76 -5.29 -19.47 2.51
CA GLY A 76 -6.62 -20.01 2.83
C GLY A 76 -7.67 -18.92 3.04
N GLY A 77 -7.59 -17.81 2.30
CA GLY A 77 -8.51 -16.67 2.33
C GLY A 77 -7.78 -15.33 2.51
N VAL A 78 -8.53 -14.22 2.50
CA VAL A 78 -7.99 -12.85 2.71
C VAL A 78 -8.89 -12.09 3.69
N ASP A 79 -8.28 -11.52 4.74
CA ASP A 79 -8.95 -10.65 5.70
C ASP A 79 -8.71 -9.18 5.38
N ALA A 80 -7.52 -8.84 4.87
CA ALA A 80 -7.20 -7.48 4.47
C ALA A 80 -6.32 -7.42 3.22
N LEU A 81 -6.52 -6.37 2.43
CA LEU A 81 -5.66 -5.98 1.31
C LEU A 81 -5.04 -4.62 1.60
N ILE A 82 -3.71 -4.56 1.56
CA ILE A 82 -2.96 -3.31 1.67
C ILE A 82 -2.44 -2.92 0.28
N ASN A 83 -3.12 -2.00 -0.36
CA ASN A 83 -2.70 -1.41 -1.63
C ASN A 83 -1.62 -0.35 -1.38
N ASN A 84 -0.38 -0.79 -1.36
CA ASN A 84 0.77 0.07 -1.11
C ASN A 84 1.61 0.31 -2.37
N ALA A 85 1.56 -0.57 -3.36
CA ALA A 85 2.34 -0.42 -4.58
C ALA A 85 2.14 0.96 -5.22
N GLY A 86 3.23 1.59 -5.60
CA GLY A 86 3.20 2.89 -6.24
C GLY A 86 4.59 3.36 -6.62
N ILE A 87 4.63 4.24 -7.60
CA ILE A 87 5.84 4.95 -8.03
C ILE A 87 5.65 6.45 -7.85
N VAL A 88 6.73 7.14 -7.60
CA VAL A 88 6.74 8.58 -7.35
C VAL A 88 7.68 9.23 -8.35
N ILE A 89 7.14 10.08 -9.20
CA ILE A 89 7.92 10.91 -10.13
C ILE A 89 7.54 12.36 -9.87
N LEU A 90 8.50 13.12 -9.35
CA LEU A 90 8.31 14.53 -9.02
C LEU A 90 8.90 15.39 -10.13
N LYS A 91 8.05 15.79 -11.07
CA LYS A 91 8.35 16.72 -12.16
C LYS A 91 7.20 17.69 -12.34
N SER A 92 7.51 18.92 -12.76
CA SER A 92 6.46 19.87 -13.18
C SER A 92 5.76 19.35 -14.44
N ALA A 93 4.51 19.77 -14.67
CA ALA A 93 3.74 19.37 -15.84
C ALA A 93 4.45 19.69 -17.17
N LEU A 94 5.31 20.71 -17.20
CA LEU A 94 6.12 21.06 -18.37
C LEU A 94 7.25 20.07 -18.67
N LYS A 95 7.68 19.29 -17.67
CA LYS A 95 8.84 18.39 -17.77
C LYS A 95 8.47 16.92 -17.58
N LEU A 96 7.23 16.63 -17.25
CA LEU A 96 6.75 15.27 -17.08
C LEU A 96 6.52 14.64 -18.44
N GLU A 97 7.24 13.56 -18.74
CA GLU A 97 7.06 12.81 -19.98
C GLU A 97 5.77 11.97 -19.94
N LEU A 98 5.19 11.72 -21.11
CA LEU A 98 3.94 10.94 -21.20
C LEU A 98 4.10 9.51 -20.66
N ASP A 99 5.23 8.87 -20.92
CA ASP A 99 5.51 7.53 -20.41
C ASP A 99 5.61 7.51 -18.87
N GLU A 100 6.15 8.57 -18.28
CA GLU A 100 6.22 8.70 -16.82
C GLU A 100 4.82 8.94 -16.23
N TRP A 101 3.99 9.73 -16.89
CA TRP A 101 2.59 9.90 -16.53
C TRP A 101 1.83 8.58 -16.59
N HIS A 102 1.92 7.86 -17.72
CA HIS A 102 1.26 6.56 -17.89
C HIS A 102 1.74 5.55 -16.85
N ALA A 103 3.05 5.47 -16.61
CA ALA A 103 3.60 4.57 -15.59
C ALA A 103 3.04 4.83 -14.19
N MET A 104 2.84 6.12 -13.81
CA MET A 104 2.20 6.47 -12.54
C MET A 104 0.73 6.09 -12.50
N VAL A 105 -0.03 6.38 -13.54
CA VAL A 105 -1.46 6.02 -13.62
C VAL A 105 -1.64 4.51 -13.56
N GLU A 106 -0.90 3.77 -14.38
CA GLU A 106 -1.00 2.31 -14.44
C GLU A 106 -0.62 1.66 -13.10
N THR A 107 0.44 2.14 -12.44
CA THR A 107 0.88 1.52 -11.19
C THR A 107 0.05 1.98 -10.00
N ASN A 108 -0.14 3.30 -9.83
CA ASN A 108 -0.70 3.87 -8.60
C ASN A 108 -2.23 3.79 -8.55
N LEU A 109 -2.90 3.75 -9.71
CA LEU A 109 -4.36 3.77 -9.81
C LEU A 109 -4.91 2.47 -10.38
N ASN A 110 -4.52 2.09 -11.61
CA ASN A 110 -5.05 0.89 -12.25
C ASN A 110 -4.66 -0.38 -11.48
N GLY A 111 -3.39 -0.51 -11.07
CA GLY A 111 -2.92 -1.64 -10.28
C GLY A 111 -3.63 -1.78 -8.92
N LEU A 112 -3.90 -0.66 -8.25
CA LEU A 112 -4.69 -0.63 -7.03
C LEU A 112 -6.13 -1.11 -7.29
N PHE A 113 -6.75 -0.64 -8.36
CA PHE A 113 -8.09 -1.06 -8.76
C PHE A 113 -8.15 -2.55 -9.08
N TYR A 114 -7.17 -3.09 -9.85
CA TYR A 114 -7.13 -4.51 -10.20
C TYR A 114 -6.99 -5.40 -8.97
N ALA A 115 -6.09 -5.06 -8.04
CA ALA A 115 -5.93 -5.81 -6.79
C ALA A 115 -7.19 -5.75 -5.92
N THR A 116 -7.80 -4.57 -5.80
CA THR A 116 -9.06 -4.38 -5.07
C THR A 116 -10.17 -5.23 -5.66
N ARG A 117 -10.37 -5.16 -6.98
CA ARG A 117 -11.38 -5.94 -7.70
C ARG A 117 -11.20 -7.45 -7.51
N ALA A 118 -9.96 -7.91 -7.41
CA ALA A 118 -9.65 -9.34 -7.26
C ALA A 118 -10.04 -9.90 -5.89
N VAL A 119 -9.99 -9.11 -4.80
CA VAL A 119 -10.35 -9.57 -3.45
C VAL A 119 -11.83 -9.34 -3.09
N LEU A 120 -12.49 -8.37 -3.72
CA LEU A 120 -13.84 -7.95 -3.36
C LEU A 120 -14.88 -9.09 -3.37
N PRO A 121 -14.94 -9.99 -4.39
CA PRO A 121 -15.92 -11.07 -4.38
C PRO A 121 -15.83 -11.95 -3.13
N GLY A 122 -14.63 -12.39 -2.76
CA GLY A 122 -14.41 -13.22 -1.58
C GLY A 122 -14.70 -12.49 -0.25
N MET A 123 -14.38 -11.21 -0.16
CA MET A 123 -14.72 -10.38 1.01
C MET A 123 -16.22 -10.17 1.13
N THR A 124 -16.91 -9.93 -0.01
CA THR A 124 -18.37 -9.76 -0.05
C THR A 124 -19.09 -11.04 0.36
N GLU A 125 -18.68 -12.20 -0.17
CA GLU A 125 -19.25 -13.51 0.18
C GLU A 125 -19.06 -13.83 1.67
N LYS A 126 -17.88 -13.48 2.21
CA LYS A 126 -17.53 -13.63 3.64
C LYS A 126 -18.30 -12.66 4.54
N GLY A 127 -18.82 -11.56 4.01
CA GLY A 127 -19.44 -10.48 4.79
C GLY A 127 -18.44 -9.72 5.69
N SER A 128 -17.16 -9.73 5.36
CA SER A 128 -16.12 -9.02 6.12
C SER A 128 -14.84 -8.85 5.31
N GLY A 129 -14.14 -7.74 5.54
CA GLY A 129 -12.87 -7.45 4.92
C GLY A 129 -12.35 -6.06 5.30
N HIS A 130 -11.07 -5.80 5.04
CA HIS A 130 -10.52 -4.46 5.19
C HIS A 130 -9.59 -4.11 4.03
N ILE A 131 -9.93 -3.09 3.26
CA ILE A 131 -9.09 -2.56 2.18
C ILE A 131 -8.40 -1.31 2.70
N VAL A 132 -7.07 -1.31 2.71
CA VAL A 132 -6.25 -0.17 3.13
C VAL A 132 -5.48 0.34 1.92
N ASN A 133 -5.79 1.56 1.50
CA ASN A 133 -5.18 2.20 0.34
C ASN A 133 -4.15 3.23 0.78
N ILE A 134 -2.90 3.04 0.38
CA ILE A 134 -1.80 3.98 0.69
C ILE A 134 -1.84 5.11 -0.34
N SER A 135 -2.42 6.24 0.07
CA SER A 135 -2.37 7.49 -0.67
C SER A 135 -1.07 8.26 -0.34
N SER A 136 -1.16 9.50 0.00
CA SER A 136 -0.10 10.43 0.42
C SER A 136 -0.76 11.69 0.96
N ILE A 137 -0.05 12.51 1.73
CA ILE A 137 -0.48 13.90 1.97
C ILE A 137 -0.71 14.65 0.65
N SER A 138 -0.01 14.28 -0.44
CA SER A 138 -0.24 14.79 -1.79
C SER A 138 -1.55 14.32 -2.42
N GLY A 139 -2.31 13.45 -1.78
CA GLY A 139 -3.64 13.01 -2.20
C GLY A 139 -4.78 13.91 -1.71
N TYR A 140 -4.49 14.97 -0.94
CA TYR A 140 -5.46 15.99 -0.52
C TYR A 140 -4.83 17.38 -0.35
N PHE A 141 -3.50 17.49 -0.41
CA PHE A 141 -2.78 18.75 -0.31
C PHE A 141 -1.93 19.00 -1.57
N PRO A 142 -1.94 20.22 -2.15
CA PRO A 142 -1.21 20.51 -3.37
C PRO A 142 0.29 20.26 -3.24
N LEU A 143 0.89 19.69 -4.29
CA LEU A 143 2.32 19.42 -4.37
C LEU A 143 2.94 20.18 -5.56
N GLY A 144 3.65 21.26 -5.28
CA GLY A 144 4.41 21.98 -6.30
C GLY A 144 5.51 21.07 -6.91
N GLY A 145 5.60 21.03 -8.23
CA GLY A 145 6.57 20.18 -8.93
C GLY A 145 6.25 18.68 -8.92
N GLY A 146 5.01 18.29 -8.62
CA GLY A 146 4.59 16.89 -8.55
C GLY A 146 3.13 16.69 -8.97
N SER A 147 2.61 17.49 -9.89
CA SER A 147 1.20 17.46 -10.28
C SER A 147 0.74 16.09 -10.79
N GLY A 148 1.56 15.36 -11.56
CA GLY A 148 1.24 14.02 -12.04
C GLY A 148 1.10 13.01 -10.89
N TYR A 149 2.05 13.01 -9.97
CA TYR A 149 1.97 12.17 -8.78
C TYR A 149 0.75 12.54 -7.91
N ALA A 150 0.56 13.83 -7.62
CA ALA A 150 -0.57 14.30 -6.85
C ALA A 150 -1.90 13.86 -7.49
N ALA A 151 -2.06 13.99 -8.81
CA ALA A 151 -3.26 13.55 -9.52
C ALA A 151 -3.59 12.07 -9.23
N THR A 152 -2.59 11.17 -9.29
CA THR A 152 -2.83 9.75 -8.97
C THR A 152 -3.23 9.54 -7.51
N LYS A 153 -2.65 10.29 -6.56
CA LYS A 153 -2.97 10.15 -5.13
C LYS A 153 -4.31 10.78 -4.74
N TYR A 154 -4.73 11.87 -5.40
CA TYR A 154 -6.10 12.37 -5.30
C TYR A 154 -7.11 11.36 -5.86
N ALA A 155 -6.80 10.72 -6.99
CA ALA A 155 -7.64 9.66 -7.55
C ALA A 155 -7.79 8.47 -6.59
N VAL A 156 -6.70 8.03 -5.95
CA VAL A 156 -6.75 6.97 -4.91
C VAL A 156 -7.64 7.40 -3.74
N THR A 157 -7.57 8.66 -3.30
CA THR A 157 -8.41 9.17 -2.22
C THR A 157 -9.89 9.14 -2.61
N GLY A 158 -10.24 9.70 -3.77
CA GLY A 158 -11.63 9.72 -4.25
C GLY A 158 -12.20 8.31 -4.50
N PHE A 159 -11.40 7.43 -5.09
CA PHE A 159 -11.76 6.02 -5.25
C PHE A 159 -12.05 5.34 -3.91
N SER A 160 -11.20 5.54 -2.91
CA SER A 160 -11.36 4.92 -1.59
C SER A 160 -12.64 5.37 -0.88
N GLU A 161 -12.95 6.66 -0.95
CA GLU A 161 -14.15 7.22 -0.33
C GLU A 161 -15.43 6.72 -0.99
N SER A 162 -15.43 6.63 -2.32
CA SER A 162 -16.55 6.07 -3.08
C SER A 162 -16.72 4.58 -2.82
N LEU A 163 -15.61 3.82 -2.88
CA LEU A 163 -15.62 2.38 -2.60
C LEU A 163 -16.19 2.07 -1.21
N PHE A 164 -15.85 2.87 -0.19
CA PHE A 164 -16.41 2.69 1.16
C PHE A 164 -17.95 2.74 1.14
N GLN A 165 -18.56 3.67 0.40
CA GLN A 165 -20.02 3.74 0.30
C GLN A 165 -20.63 2.52 -0.41
N GLU A 166 -19.90 1.94 -1.38
CA GLU A 166 -20.36 0.78 -2.13
C GLU A 166 -20.32 -0.53 -1.32
N VAL A 167 -19.29 -0.67 -0.43
CA VAL A 167 -19.00 -1.98 0.20
C VAL A 167 -19.29 -2.07 1.70
N ARG A 168 -19.60 -0.95 2.36
CA ARG A 168 -19.85 -0.92 3.81
C ARG A 168 -21.00 -1.82 4.27
N GLU A 169 -22.04 -1.92 3.47
CA GLU A 169 -23.21 -2.78 3.75
C GLU A 169 -22.86 -4.27 3.64
N HIS A 170 -21.73 -4.61 3.01
CA HIS A 170 -21.16 -5.95 2.97
C HIS A 170 -20.15 -6.21 4.10
N GLY A 171 -20.09 -5.35 5.12
CA GLY A 171 -19.17 -5.51 6.25
C GLY A 171 -17.70 -5.27 5.88
N ILE A 172 -17.43 -4.62 4.74
CA ILE A 172 -16.07 -4.34 4.27
C ILE A 172 -15.68 -2.91 4.65
N LYS A 173 -14.55 -2.78 5.34
CA LYS A 173 -13.94 -1.50 5.70
C LYS A 173 -13.04 -1.00 4.59
N VAL A 174 -12.99 0.32 4.41
CA VAL A 174 -12.02 0.96 3.51
C VAL A 174 -11.33 2.10 4.24
N THR A 175 -10.02 2.04 4.34
CA THR A 175 -9.20 3.09 4.97
C THR A 175 -8.24 3.68 3.95
N THR A 176 -8.17 5.00 3.89
CA THR A 176 -7.12 5.72 3.16
C THR A 176 -6.04 6.18 4.14
N VAL A 177 -4.81 5.75 3.92
CA VAL A 177 -3.65 6.19 4.71
C VAL A 177 -2.91 7.28 3.95
N PHE A 178 -2.56 8.35 4.63
CA PHE A 178 -1.86 9.51 4.10
C PHE A 178 -0.48 9.67 4.76
N PRO A 179 0.53 8.93 4.30
CA PRO A 179 1.88 9.14 4.80
C PRO A 179 2.44 10.48 4.35
N GLY A 180 3.15 11.15 5.25
CA GLY A 180 4.05 12.25 4.91
C GLY A 180 5.39 11.73 4.39
N SER A 181 6.49 12.40 4.75
CA SER A 181 7.83 11.93 4.36
C SER A 181 8.18 10.65 5.12
N VAL A 182 8.30 9.54 4.40
CA VAL A 182 8.74 8.25 4.95
C VAL A 182 10.15 7.95 4.45
N ASP A 183 10.98 7.38 5.33
CA ASP A 183 12.33 6.92 5.00
C ASP A 183 12.27 5.68 4.10
N SER A 184 12.24 5.93 2.80
CA SER A 184 12.18 4.88 1.78
C SER A 184 13.10 5.24 0.63
N ASP A 185 13.53 4.24 -0.14
CA ASP A 185 14.45 4.44 -1.27
C ASP A 185 13.88 5.32 -2.39
N SER A 186 12.58 5.58 -2.38
CA SER A 186 11.89 6.35 -3.42
C SER A 186 12.25 7.84 -3.45
N HIS A 187 12.82 8.41 -2.35
CA HIS A 187 13.11 9.86 -2.23
C HIS A 187 14.28 10.14 -1.30
N ARG A 188 15.47 9.67 -1.65
CA ARG A 188 16.69 10.13 -0.99
C ARG A 188 17.31 11.28 -1.75
N HIS A 189 17.24 12.49 -1.22
CA HIS A 189 18.06 13.61 -1.70
C HIS A 189 19.50 13.43 -1.23
N GLN A 190 20.48 13.82 -2.05
CA GLN A 190 21.88 13.83 -1.62
C GLN A 190 22.03 14.70 -0.36
N GLY A 191 22.60 14.12 0.70
CA GLY A 191 22.84 14.80 1.99
C GLY A 191 21.71 14.68 3.02
N ASP A 192 20.57 14.05 2.69
CA ASP A 192 19.51 13.75 3.65
C ASP A 192 19.71 12.35 4.26
N ASP A 193 20.03 12.27 5.55
CA ASP A 193 20.19 11.01 6.27
C ASP A 193 18.85 10.30 6.56
N GLY A 194 17.72 10.97 6.29
CA GLY A 194 16.38 10.44 6.50
C GLY A 194 15.97 10.29 7.97
N SER A 195 16.82 10.67 8.92
CA SER A 195 16.58 10.45 10.36
C SER A 195 15.31 11.11 10.89
N TRP A 196 14.89 12.21 10.29
CA TRP A 196 13.68 12.97 10.64
C TRP A 196 12.38 12.38 10.04
N LYS A 197 12.49 11.48 9.07
CA LYS A 197 11.35 10.88 8.37
C LYS A 197 10.68 9.80 9.21
N VAL A 198 9.41 9.54 8.92
CA VAL A 198 8.68 8.39 9.49
C VAL A 198 9.37 7.11 9.03
N LYS A 199 9.59 6.16 9.92
CA LYS A 199 10.10 4.83 9.52
C LYS A 199 9.00 4.00 8.88
N PRO A 200 9.29 3.16 7.87
CA PRO A 200 8.31 2.27 7.25
C PRO A 200 7.53 1.41 8.26
N GLU A 201 8.22 0.94 9.31
CA GLU A 201 7.64 0.13 10.38
C GLU A 201 6.61 0.90 11.21
N GLU A 202 6.75 2.23 11.37
CA GLU A 202 5.75 3.05 12.07
C GLU A 202 4.44 3.15 11.28
N VAL A 203 4.55 3.22 9.94
CA VAL A 203 3.36 3.09 9.07
C VAL A 203 2.73 1.71 9.24
N GLY A 204 3.56 0.66 9.32
CA GLY A 204 3.11 -0.71 9.57
C GLY A 204 2.37 -0.86 10.91
N LYS A 205 2.88 -0.27 12.00
CA LYS A 205 2.23 -0.29 13.31
C LYS A 205 0.87 0.40 13.29
N ALA A 206 0.80 1.58 12.69
CA ALA A 206 -0.45 2.32 12.55
C ALA A 206 -1.51 1.53 11.75
N ILE A 207 -1.09 0.82 10.69
CA ILE A 207 -1.98 -0.06 9.91
C ILE A 207 -2.40 -1.28 10.75
N LEU A 208 -1.50 -1.87 11.52
CA LEU A 208 -1.84 -2.98 12.41
C LEU A 208 -2.93 -2.58 13.41
N ASP A 209 -2.83 -1.39 14.00
CA ASP A 209 -3.85 -0.85 14.92
C ASP A 209 -5.20 -0.64 14.21
N LEU A 210 -5.18 -0.15 12.95
CA LEU A 210 -6.37 -0.06 12.12
C LEU A 210 -7.05 -1.42 11.90
N LEU A 211 -6.25 -2.45 11.62
CA LEU A 211 -6.77 -3.80 11.37
C LEU A 211 -7.39 -4.44 12.60
N LYS A 212 -7.00 -4.00 13.81
CA LYS A 212 -7.51 -4.47 15.10
C LYS A 212 -8.77 -3.73 15.59
N THR A 213 -9.24 -2.71 14.86
CA THR A 213 -10.49 -2.01 15.23
C THR A 213 -11.70 -2.92 15.16
N ASP A 214 -12.65 -2.70 16.07
CA ASP A 214 -13.90 -3.48 16.15
C ASP A 214 -14.64 -3.53 14.81
N ALA A 215 -15.35 -4.62 14.55
CA ALA A 215 -16.05 -4.86 13.29
C ALA A 215 -17.03 -3.75 12.92
N GLY A 216 -17.70 -3.16 13.89
CA GLY A 216 -18.68 -2.08 13.69
C GLY A 216 -18.08 -0.69 13.41
N ASN A 217 -16.75 -0.54 13.46
CA ASN A 217 -16.07 0.73 13.31
C ASN A 217 -15.12 0.73 12.11
N CYS A 218 -15.11 1.81 11.35
CA CYS A 218 -14.14 2.04 10.27
C CYS A 218 -13.43 3.38 10.49
N ILE A 219 -12.11 3.33 10.66
CA ILE A 219 -11.28 4.53 10.57
C ILE A 219 -11.04 4.78 9.08
N SER A 220 -11.83 5.68 8.48
CA SER A 220 -11.81 5.90 7.04
C SER A 220 -10.57 6.65 6.55
N ARG A 221 -9.92 7.45 7.42
CA ARG A 221 -8.71 8.22 7.10
C ARG A 221 -7.69 8.13 8.23
N LEU A 222 -6.44 7.89 7.88
CA LEU A 222 -5.29 7.92 8.79
C LEU A 222 -4.18 8.76 8.19
N GLU A 223 -3.71 9.75 8.91
CA GLU A 223 -2.57 10.55 8.53
C GLU A 223 -1.41 10.31 9.47
N ILE A 224 -0.20 10.11 8.92
CA ILE A 224 1.04 9.96 9.68
C ILE A 224 2.12 10.86 9.10
N ARG A 225 2.69 11.76 9.92
CA ARG A 225 3.71 12.71 9.50
C ARG A 225 4.91 12.68 10.44
N PRO A 226 6.11 13.05 9.94
CA PRO A 226 7.21 13.38 10.84
C PRO A 226 6.84 14.53 11.77
N LEU A 227 7.27 14.47 13.01
CA LEU A 227 7.07 15.55 13.97
C LEU A 227 7.87 16.80 13.61
N SER A 228 9.07 16.61 13.07
CA SER A 228 9.98 17.69 12.68
C SER A 228 10.42 17.58 11.23
N ARG A 229 10.91 18.68 10.68
CA ARG A 229 11.64 18.72 9.40
C ARG A 229 13.08 19.09 9.68
N PRO A 230 14.04 18.72 8.82
CA PRO A 230 15.40 19.24 8.94
C PRO A 230 15.36 20.77 8.87
N PRO A 231 16.28 21.45 9.55
CA PRO A 231 16.43 22.90 9.40
C PRO A 231 16.60 23.24 7.93
N LYS A 232 15.95 24.30 7.47
CA LYS A 232 16.22 24.84 6.13
C LYS A 232 17.68 25.32 6.12
N SER A 233 18.51 24.65 5.33
CA SER A 233 19.86 25.13 4.99
C SER A 233 19.79 26.43 4.21
#